data_d085da7bce79f8d1c111e58c0413ff6b
#
_entry.id   d085da7bce79f8d1c111e58c0413ff6b
#
_cell.length_a   1.000
_cell.length_b   1.000
_cell.length_c   1.000
_cell.angle_alpha   90.00
_cell.angle_beta   90.00
_cell.angle_gamma   90.00
#
_symmetry.space_group_name_H-M   'P 1'
#
loop_
_entity.id
_entity.type
_entity.pdbx_description
1 polymer ?
#
loop_
_entity_poly.entity_id
_entity_poly.type
_entity_poly.pdbx_seq_one_letter_code
_entity_poly.pdbx_strand_id
1 'polypeptide(L)'
;MIRALAKRLPHPLLMRLHRREQLARQSALAREISGRTGLPLLGTLDLTPLKRSDTVFILGSGWSINEIRDERWKVIGRHDSIAMNFWPAHPFVPRIYLFENVPRIPGCEVVFDALQGLLQRRCEDYRNTVKIVSELLPLDSRQLILEIPHTFRCNLYVGYSAGIVARTAHELVAGLRYLSQKKAFSPSDRIPCHFRYQSSVTSAISLAVRMNYRRIVLCGIDLGKARYFYHDPERYPLACNWEFMPRDQPHLMARRYEWGLPTQEAIYLFKQEVLDPAGIELVVENSSSTLFPRIPQAPPSLFEDLLFEHAT
;
A
#
# COMPACT_ATOMS: atom_id res chain seq x y z
N MET A 1 -24.05 11.92 23.05
CA MET A 1 -23.71 11.33 24.40
C MET A 1 -22.47 10.44 24.32
N ILE A 2 -22.37 9.47 23.44
CA ILE A 2 -21.21 8.53 23.31
C ILE A 2 -19.88 9.25 23.02
N ARG A 3 -19.84 10.27 22.13
CA ARG A 3 -18.64 11.06 21.84
C ARG A 3 -18.10 11.88 23.01
N ALA A 4 -18.94 12.27 23.96
CA ALA A 4 -18.53 13.03 25.16
C ALA A 4 -17.95 12.10 26.24
N LEU A 5 -18.47 10.89 26.38
CA LEU A 5 -17.91 9.84 27.24
C LEU A 5 -16.56 9.33 26.74
N ALA A 6 -16.41 9.20 25.41
CA ALA A 6 -15.17 8.74 24.79
C ALA A 6 -13.95 9.62 25.13
N LYS A 7 -14.16 10.95 25.33
CA LYS A 7 -13.08 11.87 25.72
C LYS A 7 -12.52 11.64 27.14
N ARG A 8 -13.20 10.85 27.98
CA ARG A 8 -12.80 10.56 29.35
C ARG A 8 -12.18 9.15 29.53
N LEU A 9 -12.23 8.33 28.48
CA LEU A 9 -11.66 6.99 28.56
C LEU A 9 -10.13 7.03 28.41
N PRO A 10 -9.40 6.17 29.14
CA PRO A 10 -7.97 5.98 28.92
C PRO A 10 -7.70 5.62 27.44
N HIS A 11 -6.67 6.24 26.86
CA HIS A 11 -6.32 6.06 25.44
C HIS A 11 -6.27 4.58 24.98
N PRO A 12 -5.73 3.61 25.75
CA PRO A 12 -5.74 2.20 25.34
C PRO A 12 -7.15 1.60 25.19
N LEU A 13 -8.09 2.01 26.06
CA LEU A 13 -9.48 1.51 25.99
C LEU A 13 -10.21 2.14 24.80
N LEU A 14 -9.99 3.44 24.58
CA LEU A 14 -10.55 4.15 23.42
C LEU A 14 -10.07 3.52 22.11
N MET A 15 -8.78 3.20 21.99
CA MET A 15 -8.22 2.51 20.83
C MET A 15 -8.85 1.14 20.60
N ARG A 16 -9.07 0.37 21.69
CA ARG A 16 -9.72 -0.97 21.59
C ARG A 16 -11.13 -0.87 21.03
N LEU A 17 -11.92 0.05 21.56
CA LEU A 17 -13.31 0.26 21.14
C LEU A 17 -13.38 0.76 19.71
N HIS A 18 -12.62 1.79 19.38
CA HIS A 18 -12.57 2.37 18.03
C HIS A 18 -12.15 1.32 16.99
N ARG A 19 -11.10 0.56 17.29
CA ARG A 19 -10.65 -0.51 16.38
C ARG A 19 -11.70 -1.59 16.18
N ARG A 20 -12.35 -2.04 17.26
CA ARG A 20 -13.42 -3.06 17.16
C ARG A 20 -14.56 -2.58 16.29
N GLU A 21 -14.99 -1.35 16.48
CA GLU A 21 -16.00 -0.70 15.67
C GLU A 21 -15.57 -0.57 14.20
N GLN A 22 -14.36 -0.07 13.96
CA GLN A 22 -13.81 0.08 12.62
C GLN A 22 -13.69 -1.26 11.89
N LEU A 23 -13.16 -2.30 12.54
CA LEU A 23 -13.08 -3.65 11.97
C LEU A 23 -14.46 -4.20 11.64
N ALA A 24 -15.44 -4.07 12.54
CA ALA A 24 -16.81 -4.53 12.30
C ALA A 24 -17.44 -3.81 11.12
N ARG A 25 -17.31 -2.47 11.06
CA ARG A 25 -17.81 -1.64 9.97
C ARG A 25 -17.16 -2.00 8.63
N GLN A 26 -15.83 -2.04 8.57
CA GLN A 26 -15.10 -2.34 7.33
C GLN A 26 -15.36 -3.77 6.85
N SER A 27 -15.43 -4.73 7.76
CA SER A 27 -15.80 -6.11 7.43
C SER A 27 -17.24 -6.22 6.91
N ALA A 28 -18.19 -5.46 7.46
CA ALA A 28 -19.56 -5.40 6.95
C ALA A 28 -19.62 -4.80 5.55
N LEU A 29 -18.93 -3.69 5.31
CA LEU A 29 -18.82 -3.08 3.99
C LEU A 29 -18.16 -4.01 2.96
N ALA A 30 -17.11 -4.74 3.36
CA ALA A 30 -16.47 -5.70 2.47
C ALA A 30 -17.45 -6.81 2.03
N ARG A 31 -18.25 -7.33 2.94
CA ARG A 31 -19.29 -8.33 2.62
C ARG A 31 -20.40 -7.75 1.74
N GLU A 32 -20.83 -6.54 2.00
CA GLU A 32 -21.85 -5.85 1.20
C GLU A 32 -21.35 -5.63 -0.23
N ILE A 33 -20.13 -5.11 -0.41
CA ILE A 33 -19.50 -4.92 -1.72
C ILE A 33 -19.33 -6.28 -2.43
N SER A 34 -18.83 -7.28 -1.73
CA SER A 34 -18.68 -8.64 -2.27
C SER A 34 -20.00 -9.21 -2.77
N GLY A 35 -21.07 -9.11 -1.97
CA GLY A 35 -22.40 -9.56 -2.35
C GLY A 35 -22.98 -8.81 -3.58
N ARG A 36 -22.74 -7.50 -3.66
CA ARG A 36 -23.23 -6.66 -4.75
C ARG A 36 -22.46 -6.80 -6.06
N THR A 37 -21.14 -7.04 -5.97
CA THR A 37 -20.25 -7.11 -7.14
C THR A 37 -19.93 -8.54 -7.59
N GLY A 38 -20.19 -9.54 -6.76
CA GLY A 38 -19.76 -10.93 -6.97
C GLY A 38 -18.26 -11.15 -6.75
N LEU A 39 -17.51 -10.12 -6.31
CA LEU A 39 -16.07 -10.23 -6.08
C LEU A 39 -15.79 -11.01 -4.78
N PRO A 40 -14.79 -11.92 -4.77
CA PRO A 40 -14.43 -12.66 -3.57
C PRO A 40 -13.78 -11.76 -2.51
N LEU A 41 -13.96 -12.12 -1.24
CA LEU A 41 -13.25 -11.46 -0.14
C LEU A 41 -11.78 -11.90 -0.11
N LEU A 42 -10.86 -10.97 0.20
CA LEU A 42 -9.42 -11.26 0.31
C LEU A 42 -9.14 -12.39 1.32
N GLY A 43 -9.89 -12.48 2.41
CA GLY A 43 -9.74 -13.53 3.41
C GLY A 43 -10.04 -14.94 2.90
N THR A 44 -10.59 -15.12 1.70
CA THR A 44 -10.79 -16.43 1.09
C THR A 44 -9.60 -16.89 0.25
N LEU A 45 -8.69 -15.96 -0.11
CA LEU A 45 -7.51 -16.27 -0.89
C LEU A 45 -6.40 -16.83 -0.01
N ASP A 46 -5.82 -17.95 -0.40
CA ASP A 46 -4.54 -18.42 0.12
C ASP A 46 -3.41 -17.64 -0.57
N LEU A 47 -2.65 -16.87 0.22
CA LEU A 47 -1.55 -16.05 -0.26
C LEU A 47 -0.21 -16.80 -0.31
N THR A 48 -0.14 -18.01 0.26
CA THR A 48 1.10 -18.81 0.32
C THR A 48 1.70 -19.09 -1.05
N PRO A 49 0.92 -19.49 -2.08
CA PRO A 49 1.46 -19.75 -3.42
C PRO A 49 1.97 -18.50 -4.15
N LEU A 50 1.64 -17.31 -3.67
CA LEU A 50 2.09 -16.06 -4.27
C LEU A 50 3.53 -15.70 -3.85
N LYS A 51 3.97 -16.20 -2.70
CA LYS A 51 5.31 -15.95 -2.19
C LYS A 51 6.31 -16.88 -2.89
N ARG A 52 7.24 -16.30 -3.66
CA ARG A 52 8.31 -17.02 -4.38
C ARG A 52 9.69 -16.79 -3.77
N SER A 53 9.86 -15.71 -3.03
CA SER A 53 11.13 -15.32 -2.42
C SER A 53 10.93 -14.78 -1.02
N ASP A 54 12.02 -14.62 -0.28
CA ASP A 54 12.00 -13.96 1.02
C ASP A 54 12.07 -12.42 0.91
N THR A 55 12.26 -11.90 -0.30
CA THR A 55 12.32 -10.47 -0.61
C THR A 55 11.08 -10.02 -1.37
N VAL A 56 10.49 -8.91 -0.97
CA VAL A 56 9.41 -8.25 -1.69
C VAL A 56 9.77 -6.79 -1.99
N PHE A 57 9.48 -6.36 -3.22
CA PHE A 57 9.61 -4.97 -3.65
C PHE A 57 8.25 -4.27 -3.55
N ILE A 58 8.17 -3.21 -2.74
CA ILE A 58 6.99 -2.35 -2.67
C ILE A 58 7.20 -1.17 -3.62
N LEU A 59 6.35 -1.10 -4.63
CA LEU A 59 6.47 -0.18 -5.75
C LEU A 59 5.48 0.98 -5.56
N GLY A 60 6.01 2.14 -5.20
CA GLY A 60 5.26 3.39 -5.07
C GLY A 60 5.35 4.23 -6.33
N SER A 61 4.77 5.45 -6.28
CA SER A 61 4.65 6.30 -7.45
C SER A 61 5.68 7.45 -7.49
N GLY A 62 6.68 7.49 -6.61
CA GLY A 62 7.67 8.56 -6.56
C GLY A 62 8.55 8.63 -7.81
N TRP A 63 9.18 9.77 -8.02
CA TRP A 63 10.00 10.05 -9.20
C TRP A 63 11.21 9.12 -9.34
N SER A 64 11.77 8.64 -8.22
CA SER A 64 12.94 7.75 -8.22
C SER A 64 12.70 6.42 -8.97
N ILE A 65 11.45 6.05 -9.27
CA ILE A 65 11.13 4.94 -10.17
C ILE A 65 11.81 5.12 -11.54
N ASN A 66 11.92 6.36 -12.03
CA ASN A 66 12.56 6.69 -13.31
C ASN A 66 14.08 6.50 -13.30
N GLU A 67 14.67 6.40 -12.13
CA GLU A 67 16.12 6.23 -11.93
C GLU A 67 16.53 4.76 -11.84
N ILE A 68 15.55 3.85 -11.73
CA ILE A 68 15.79 2.40 -11.68
C ILE A 68 16.20 1.92 -13.07
N ARG A 69 17.43 1.38 -13.19
CA ARG A 69 17.98 0.87 -14.45
C ARG A 69 17.34 -0.46 -14.84
N ASP A 70 17.42 -0.80 -16.11
CA ASP A 70 16.81 -2.01 -16.67
C ASP A 70 17.32 -3.30 -16.01
N GLU A 71 18.61 -3.35 -15.63
CA GLU A 71 19.19 -4.51 -14.93
C GLU A 71 18.51 -4.72 -13.58
N ARG A 72 18.23 -3.64 -12.84
CA ARG A 72 17.52 -3.73 -11.56
C ARG A 72 16.07 -4.14 -11.75
N TRP A 73 15.41 -3.70 -12.84
CA TRP A 73 14.06 -4.17 -13.16
C TRP A 73 14.00 -5.67 -13.42
N LYS A 74 15.05 -6.26 -14.03
CA LYS A 74 15.17 -7.72 -14.19
C LYS A 74 15.25 -8.41 -12.84
N VAL A 75 16.01 -7.85 -11.88
CA VAL A 75 16.08 -8.38 -10.50
C VAL A 75 14.73 -8.28 -9.81
N ILE A 76 14.09 -7.12 -9.84
CA ILE A 76 12.76 -6.91 -9.26
C ILE A 76 11.75 -7.93 -9.82
N GLY A 77 11.81 -8.22 -11.12
CA GLY A 77 10.93 -9.18 -11.80
C GLY A 77 11.10 -10.63 -11.35
N ARG A 78 12.26 -11.01 -10.79
CA ARG A 78 12.51 -12.35 -10.25
C ARG A 78 12.01 -12.55 -8.83
N HIS A 79 11.81 -11.45 -8.10
CA HIS A 79 11.25 -11.45 -6.74
C HIS A 79 9.75 -11.17 -6.75
N ASP A 80 9.17 -11.12 -5.57
CA ASP A 80 7.78 -10.70 -5.40
C ASP A 80 7.68 -9.18 -5.37
N SER A 81 6.54 -8.67 -5.84
CA SER A 81 6.30 -7.24 -5.93
C SER A 81 4.86 -6.89 -5.54
N ILE A 82 4.71 -5.80 -4.79
CA ILE A 82 3.43 -5.19 -4.41
C ILE A 82 3.44 -3.76 -4.93
N ALA A 83 2.61 -3.45 -5.91
CA ALA A 83 2.48 -2.09 -6.41
C ALA A 83 1.18 -1.43 -5.95
N MET A 84 1.11 -0.09 -6.02
CA MET A 84 -0.01 0.67 -5.46
C MET A 84 -0.57 1.71 -6.42
N ASN A 85 -1.87 1.97 -6.30
CA ASN A 85 -2.61 3.10 -6.89
C ASN A 85 -2.38 3.27 -8.39
N PHE A 86 -1.72 4.34 -8.85
CA PHE A 86 -1.49 4.65 -10.26
C PHE A 86 -0.39 3.82 -10.94
N TRP A 87 0.05 2.74 -10.30
CA TRP A 87 1.08 1.87 -10.86
C TRP A 87 0.76 1.31 -12.26
N PRO A 88 -0.52 1.07 -12.66
CA PRO A 88 -0.80 0.62 -14.03
C PRO A 88 -0.36 1.58 -15.14
N ALA A 89 0.06 2.81 -14.82
CA ALA A 89 0.75 3.68 -15.77
C ALA A 89 2.16 3.17 -16.14
N HIS A 90 2.80 2.40 -15.25
CA HIS A 90 4.12 1.81 -15.47
C HIS A 90 4.02 0.51 -16.28
N PRO A 91 4.97 0.20 -17.21
CA PRO A 91 4.94 -1.03 -18.00
C PRO A 91 5.17 -2.29 -17.16
N PHE A 92 5.92 -2.22 -16.06
CA PHE A 92 6.16 -3.36 -15.18
C PHE A 92 4.88 -3.82 -14.49
N VAL A 93 4.52 -5.10 -14.63
CA VAL A 93 3.34 -5.71 -14.03
C VAL A 93 3.71 -6.40 -12.71
N PRO A 94 3.16 -5.96 -11.56
CA PRO A 94 3.47 -6.53 -10.27
C PRO A 94 2.73 -7.86 -10.03
N ARG A 95 3.20 -8.65 -9.06
CA ARG A 95 2.49 -9.85 -8.64
C ARG A 95 1.22 -9.55 -7.84
N ILE A 96 1.29 -8.51 -7.01
CA ILE A 96 0.15 -8.02 -6.22
C ILE A 96 -0.03 -6.54 -6.54
N TYR A 97 -1.26 -6.15 -6.81
CA TYR A 97 -1.64 -4.76 -7.02
C TYR A 97 -2.68 -4.33 -5.99
N LEU A 98 -2.30 -3.39 -5.14
CA LEU A 98 -3.14 -2.82 -4.09
C LEU A 98 -3.61 -1.43 -4.49
N PHE A 99 -4.91 -1.17 -4.51
CA PHE A 99 -5.43 0.14 -4.84
C PHE A 99 -6.61 0.55 -3.97
N GLU A 100 -6.83 1.84 -3.90
CA GLU A 100 -7.89 2.44 -3.11
C GLU A 100 -9.19 2.50 -3.91
N ASN A 101 -10.31 2.28 -3.23
CA ASN A 101 -11.62 2.45 -3.82
C ASN A 101 -11.97 3.94 -3.85
N VAL A 102 -11.71 4.59 -4.99
CA VAL A 102 -11.93 6.03 -5.17
C VAL A 102 -13.42 6.29 -5.43
N PRO A 103 -14.06 7.23 -4.70
CA PRO A 103 -15.42 7.67 -5.01
C PRO A 103 -15.41 8.69 -6.16
N ARG A 104 -16.47 8.70 -6.96
CA ARG A 104 -16.69 9.74 -7.96
C ARG A 104 -17.54 10.87 -7.38
N ILE A 105 -16.90 11.72 -6.61
CA ILE A 105 -17.50 12.89 -5.94
C ILE A 105 -16.70 14.15 -6.28
N PRO A 106 -17.25 15.37 -6.09
CA PRO A 106 -16.54 16.62 -6.32
C PRO A 106 -15.14 16.63 -5.70
N GLY A 107 -14.14 16.92 -6.53
CA GLY A 107 -12.72 16.93 -6.16
C GLY A 107 -11.99 15.58 -6.28
N CYS A 108 -12.71 14.48 -6.53
CA CYS A 108 -12.10 13.16 -6.77
C CYS A 108 -12.31 12.63 -8.21
N GLU A 109 -13.09 13.32 -9.04
CA GLU A 109 -13.47 12.86 -10.37
C GLU A 109 -12.25 12.60 -11.27
N VAL A 110 -11.29 13.50 -11.26
CA VAL A 110 -10.07 13.40 -12.09
C VAL A 110 -9.28 12.14 -11.69
N VAL A 111 -9.16 11.89 -10.39
CA VAL A 111 -8.48 10.70 -9.85
C VAL A 111 -9.23 9.44 -10.23
N PHE A 112 -10.57 9.47 -10.10
CA PHE A 112 -11.44 8.36 -10.46
C PHE A 112 -11.34 8.02 -11.94
N ASP A 113 -11.55 9.00 -12.83
CA ASP A 113 -11.56 8.81 -14.29
C ASP A 113 -10.17 8.37 -14.80
N ALA A 114 -9.10 8.94 -14.24
CA ALA A 114 -7.73 8.57 -14.55
C ALA A 114 -7.44 7.10 -14.18
N LEU A 115 -7.78 6.69 -12.96
CA LEU A 115 -7.54 5.33 -12.50
C LEU A 115 -8.43 4.34 -13.25
N GLN A 116 -9.72 4.64 -13.46
CA GLN A 116 -10.61 3.80 -14.23
C GLN A 116 -10.09 3.59 -15.66
N GLY A 117 -9.65 4.66 -16.33
CA GLY A 117 -9.08 4.59 -17.67
C GLY A 117 -7.81 3.74 -17.76
N LEU A 118 -6.94 3.79 -16.72
CA LEU A 118 -5.77 2.91 -16.63
C LEU A 118 -6.16 1.45 -16.48
N LEU A 119 -7.07 1.14 -15.55
CA LEU A 119 -7.52 -0.24 -15.31
C LEU A 119 -8.15 -0.84 -16.56
N GLN A 120 -8.87 -0.02 -17.35
CA GLN A 120 -9.44 -0.45 -18.63
C GLN A 120 -8.36 -0.79 -19.65
N ARG A 121 -7.36 0.08 -19.84
CA ARG A 121 -6.29 -0.10 -20.83
C ARG A 121 -5.31 -1.22 -20.49
N ARG A 122 -5.15 -1.54 -19.20
CA ARG A 122 -4.19 -2.53 -18.72
C ARG A 122 -4.82 -3.84 -18.22
N CYS A 123 -6.10 -4.07 -18.56
CA CYS A 123 -6.84 -5.23 -18.05
C CYS A 123 -6.19 -6.57 -18.41
N GLU A 124 -5.70 -6.74 -19.63
CA GLU A 124 -5.06 -7.98 -20.08
C GLU A 124 -3.70 -8.20 -19.42
N ASP A 125 -2.89 -7.15 -19.29
CA ASP A 125 -1.57 -7.23 -18.63
C ASP A 125 -1.70 -7.71 -17.17
N TYR A 126 -2.76 -7.26 -16.48
CA TYR A 126 -3.01 -7.57 -15.07
C TYR A 126 -3.85 -8.83 -14.84
N ARG A 127 -4.10 -9.64 -15.87
CA ARG A 127 -4.95 -10.83 -15.77
C ARG A 127 -4.47 -11.81 -14.71
N ASN A 128 -3.15 -12.02 -14.62
CA ASN A 128 -2.52 -12.95 -13.67
C ASN A 128 -2.08 -12.28 -12.35
N THR A 129 -2.21 -10.96 -12.24
CA THR A 129 -1.91 -10.22 -11.02
C THR A 129 -3.02 -10.42 -9.99
N VAL A 130 -2.67 -10.68 -8.73
CA VAL A 130 -3.63 -10.60 -7.62
C VAL A 130 -3.90 -9.14 -7.33
N LYS A 131 -5.16 -8.74 -7.48
CA LYS A 131 -5.60 -7.37 -7.26
C LYS A 131 -6.39 -7.28 -5.97
N ILE A 132 -6.07 -6.29 -5.15
CA ILE A 132 -6.70 -6.05 -3.85
C ILE A 132 -7.22 -4.62 -3.84
N VAL A 133 -8.54 -4.47 -3.76
CA VAL A 133 -9.14 -3.18 -3.50
C VAL A 133 -9.37 -3.00 -2.00
N SER A 134 -8.99 -1.83 -1.48
CA SER A 134 -9.14 -1.47 -0.08
C SER A 134 -9.71 -0.05 0.05
N GLU A 135 -9.80 0.49 1.28
CA GLU A 135 -10.43 1.79 1.56
C GLU A 135 -11.91 1.81 1.16
N LEU A 136 -12.64 0.87 1.73
CA LEU A 136 -14.05 0.68 1.39
C LEU A 136 -14.91 1.83 1.94
N LEU A 137 -15.77 2.33 1.08
CA LEU A 137 -16.70 3.41 1.37
C LEU A 137 -18.16 2.89 1.34
N PRO A 138 -19.10 3.53 2.02
CA PRO A 138 -20.52 3.20 1.90
C PRO A 138 -20.99 3.25 0.45
N LEU A 139 -21.88 2.34 0.06
CA LEU A 139 -22.34 2.16 -1.33
C LEU A 139 -23.42 3.20 -1.75
N ASP A 140 -23.46 4.34 -1.14
CA ASP A 140 -24.36 5.47 -1.42
C ASP A 140 -23.85 6.41 -2.55
N SER A 141 -22.63 6.20 -3.02
CA SER A 141 -22.00 6.97 -4.09
C SER A 141 -21.45 6.08 -5.19
N ARG A 142 -21.19 6.69 -6.36
CA ARG A 142 -20.43 6.01 -7.43
C ARG A 142 -19.01 5.78 -6.96
N GLN A 143 -18.53 4.56 -7.10
CA GLN A 143 -17.23 4.13 -6.62
C GLN A 143 -16.52 3.28 -7.66
N LEU A 144 -15.21 3.38 -7.70
CA LEU A 144 -14.37 2.68 -8.67
C LEU A 144 -14.66 1.18 -8.73
N ILE A 145 -14.82 0.53 -7.57
CA ILE A 145 -15.07 -0.92 -7.49
C ILE A 145 -16.37 -1.36 -8.19
N LEU A 146 -17.37 -0.48 -8.27
CA LEU A 146 -18.64 -0.76 -8.95
C LEU A 146 -18.51 -0.61 -10.48
N GLU A 147 -17.54 0.18 -10.93
CA GLU A 147 -17.34 0.57 -12.32
C GLU A 147 -16.06 -0.03 -12.93
N ILE A 148 -15.36 -0.90 -12.21
CA ILE A 148 -14.19 -1.62 -12.73
C ILE A 148 -14.61 -2.49 -13.92
N PRO A 149 -13.87 -2.42 -15.06
CA PRO A 149 -14.12 -3.25 -16.23
C PRO A 149 -14.19 -4.73 -15.88
N HIS A 150 -15.14 -5.44 -16.47
CA HIS A 150 -15.38 -6.86 -16.15
C HIS A 150 -14.11 -7.71 -16.38
N THR A 151 -13.35 -7.41 -17.43
CA THR A 151 -12.08 -8.06 -17.76
C THR A 151 -11.01 -7.86 -16.69
N PHE A 152 -11.02 -6.74 -15.95
CA PHE A 152 -10.09 -6.47 -14.85
C PHE A 152 -10.46 -7.22 -13.56
N ARG A 153 -11.67 -7.78 -13.45
CA ARG A 153 -12.16 -8.46 -12.22
C ARG A 153 -11.52 -9.83 -11.99
N CYS A 154 -10.86 -10.43 -12.97
CA CYS A 154 -10.10 -11.66 -12.77
C CYS A 154 -9.06 -11.47 -11.65
N ASN A 155 -8.99 -12.37 -10.67
CA ASN A 155 -8.09 -12.27 -9.50
C ASN A 155 -8.21 -10.95 -8.70
N LEU A 156 -9.38 -10.31 -8.71
CA LEU A 156 -9.68 -9.12 -7.91
C LEU A 156 -10.42 -9.53 -6.64
N TYR A 157 -9.91 -9.08 -5.50
CA TYR A 157 -10.42 -9.39 -4.18
C TYR A 157 -10.78 -8.12 -3.41
N VAL A 158 -11.87 -8.20 -2.65
CA VAL A 158 -12.28 -7.14 -1.73
C VAL A 158 -11.54 -7.34 -0.42
N GLY A 159 -10.56 -6.47 -0.16
CA GLY A 159 -9.87 -6.36 1.12
C GLY A 159 -10.45 -5.21 1.94
N TYR A 160 -10.02 -5.10 3.18
CA TYR A 160 -10.28 -3.93 4.00
C TYR A 160 -9.11 -3.63 4.93
N SER A 161 -8.99 -2.39 5.31
CA SER A 161 -7.94 -1.95 6.22
C SER A 161 -8.51 -1.55 7.58
N ALA A 162 -7.71 -1.71 8.60
CA ALA A 162 -7.98 -1.15 9.91
C ALA A 162 -6.76 -0.39 10.40
N GLY A 163 -6.99 0.85 10.77
CA GLY A 163 -5.96 1.76 11.22
C GLY A 163 -5.87 1.91 12.74
N ILE A 164 -4.96 2.77 13.14
CA ILE A 164 -4.87 3.32 14.48
C ILE A 164 -5.16 4.80 14.37
N VAL A 165 -5.99 5.33 15.27
CA VAL A 165 -6.11 6.76 15.46
C VAL A 165 -4.98 7.19 16.41
N ALA A 166 -3.97 7.85 15.87
CA ALA A 166 -2.85 8.37 16.62
C ALA A 166 -2.47 9.76 16.09
N ARG A 167 -2.31 10.72 17.00
CA ARG A 167 -1.90 12.09 16.69
C ARG A 167 -0.45 12.35 17.07
N THR A 168 0.10 11.50 17.92
CA THR A 168 1.45 11.59 18.44
C THR A 168 2.21 10.28 18.23
N ALA A 169 3.55 10.35 18.23
CA ALA A 169 4.42 9.19 18.17
C ALA A 169 4.12 8.20 19.29
N HIS A 170 3.91 8.71 20.52
CA HIS A 170 3.60 7.89 21.67
C HIS A 170 2.30 7.08 21.48
N GLU A 171 1.25 7.72 20.97
CA GLU A 171 -0.03 7.04 20.69
C GLU A 171 0.12 5.97 19.60
N LEU A 172 0.89 6.26 18.54
CA LEU A 172 1.12 5.29 17.46
C LEU A 172 1.92 4.08 17.97
N VAL A 173 2.99 4.31 18.74
CA VAL A 173 3.78 3.25 19.38
C VAL A 173 2.91 2.38 20.28
N ALA A 174 2.10 2.98 21.16
CA ALA A 174 1.18 2.25 22.02
C ALA A 174 0.19 1.39 21.20
N GLY A 175 -0.31 1.96 20.10
CA GLY A 175 -1.18 1.25 19.16
C GLY A 175 -0.50 0.08 18.46
N LEU A 176 0.70 0.27 17.94
CA LEU A 176 1.47 -0.79 17.27
C LEU A 176 1.80 -1.93 18.22
N ARG A 177 2.25 -1.63 19.45
CA ARG A 177 2.50 -2.63 20.50
C ARG A 177 1.24 -3.42 20.86
N TYR A 178 0.12 -2.72 21.03
CA TYR A 178 -1.18 -3.38 21.25
C TYR A 178 -1.56 -4.34 20.08
N LEU A 179 -1.36 -3.90 18.82
CA LEU A 179 -1.62 -4.71 17.65
C LEU A 179 -0.71 -5.94 17.58
N SER A 180 0.57 -5.78 17.89
CA SER A 180 1.54 -6.88 17.94
C SER A 180 1.16 -7.91 19.00
N GLN A 181 0.76 -7.48 20.21
CA GLN A 181 0.23 -8.35 21.26
C GLN A 181 -1.02 -9.13 20.82
N LYS A 182 -1.84 -8.54 19.93
CA LYS A 182 -3.02 -9.19 19.34
C LYS A 182 -2.70 -10.00 18.08
N LYS A 183 -1.43 -10.24 17.79
CA LYS A 183 -0.95 -10.99 16.63
C LYS A 183 -1.44 -10.43 15.29
N ALA A 184 -1.73 -9.11 15.22
CA ALA A 184 -2.25 -8.48 14.01
C ALA A 184 -1.22 -8.46 12.88
N PHE A 185 0.06 -8.58 13.20
CA PHE A 185 1.19 -8.65 12.28
C PHE A 185 1.80 -10.04 12.14
N SER A 186 1.22 -11.05 12.79
CA SER A 186 1.71 -12.43 12.65
C SER A 186 1.49 -12.94 11.22
N PRO A 187 2.41 -13.75 10.69
CA PRO A 187 2.24 -14.43 9.41
C PRO A 187 0.92 -15.19 9.34
N SER A 188 0.31 -15.19 8.16
CA SER A 188 -0.97 -15.88 7.92
C SER A 188 -1.15 -16.15 6.43
N ASP A 189 -1.63 -17.33 6.10
CA ASP A 189 -1.95 -17.73 4.73
C ASP A 189 -3.15 -16.95 4.17
N ARG A 190 -4.04 -16.49 5.06
CA ARG A 190 -5.25 -15.74 4.72
C ARG A 190 -5.28 -14.43 5.48
N ILE A 191 -5.37 -13.33 4.75
CA ILE A 191 -5.29 -11.97 5.28
C ILE A 191 -6.56 -11.20 4.95
N PRO A 192 -7.63 -11.30 5.75
CA PRO A 192 -8.86 -10.58 5.46
C PRO A 192 -8.74 -9.05 5.64
N CYS A 193 -7.83 -8.63 6.53
CA CYS A 193 -7.63 -7.25 6.90
C CYS A 193 -6.14 -6.95 7.02
N HIS A 194 -5.70 -5.82 6.50
CA HIS A 194 -4.35 -5.31 6.69
C HIS A 194 -4.35 -4.02 7.52
N PHE A 195 -3.23 -3.73 8.17
CA PHE A 195 -3.05 -2.49 8.90
C PHE A 195 -2.79 -1.34 7.93
N ARG A 196 -3.38 -0.17 8.22
CA ARG A 196 -3.09 1.07 7.50
C ARG A 196 -2.96 2.23 8.49
N TYR A 197 -1.98 3.07 8.24
CA TYR A 197 -1.86 4.37 8.88
C TYR A 197 -1.62 5.43 7.82
N GLN A 198 -2.67 6.17 7.49
CA GLN A 198 -2.73 7.31 6.56
C GLN A 198 -2.30 7.06 5.09
N SER A 199 -1.50 6.05 4.80
CA SER A 199 -0.96 5.85 3.45
C SER A 199 -1.01 4.39 3.00
N SER A 200 -1.12 4.18 1.69
CA SER A 200 -1.13 2.86 1.07
C SER A 200 0.18 2.11 1.28
N VAL A 201 1.30 2.82 1.47
CA VAL A 201 2.61 2.18 1.73
C VAL A 201 2.60 1.42 3.06
N THR A 202 1.95 1.94 4.11
CA THR A 202 1.83 1.20 5.38
C THR A 202 0.95 -0.03 5.25
N SER A 203 -0.05 0.00 4.36
CA SER A 203 -0.85 -1.17 4.01
C SER A 203 -0.02 -2.24 3.30
N ALA A 204 0.79 -1.83 2.32
CA ALA A 204 1.66 -2.75 1.57
C ALA A 204 2.73 -3.38 2.49
N ILE A 205 3.36 -2.59 3.39
CA ILE A 205 4.31 -3.11 4.38
C ILE A 205 3.60 -4.11 5.31
N SER A 206 2.41 -3.78 5.82
CA SER A 206 1.63 -4.68 6.68
C SER A 206 1.28 -5.99 5.97
N LEU A 207 0.90 -5.94 4.70
CA LEU A 207 0.63 -7.12 3.89
C LEU A 207 1.90 -7.97 3.74
N ALA A 208 3.03 -7.35 3.42
CA ALA A 208 4.33 -8.01 3.30
C ALA A 208 4.75 -8.73 4.59
N VAL A 209 4.61 -8.08 5.74
CA VAL A 209 4.88 -8.68 7.06
C VAL A 209 4.03 -9.93 7.26
N ARG A 210 2.74 -9.85 6.99
CA ARG A 210 1.80 -10.96 7.18
C ARG A 210 2.00 -12.10 6.17
N MET A 211 2.54 -11.81 4.99
CA MET A 211 3.01 -12.81 4.02
C MET A 211 4.39 -13.39 4.37
N ASN A 212 4.95 -13.02 5.53
CA ASN A 212 6.21 -13.55 6.06
C ASN A 212 7.43 -13.29 5.16
N TYR A 213 7.51 -12.10 4.55
CA TYR A 213 8.75 -11.67 3.88
C TYR A 213 9.80 -11.28 4.90
N ARG A 214 11.06 -11.65 4.65
CA ARG A 214 12.21 -11.31 5.49
C ARG A 214 12.85 -9.97 5.12
N ARG A 215 12.71 -9.57 3.86
CA ARG A 215 13.21 -8.29 3.36
C ARG A 215 12.12 -7.56 2.58
N ILE A 216 11.98 -6.28 2.88
CA ILE A 216 11.06 -5.36 2.21
C ILE A 216 11.89 -4.22 1.61
N VAL A 217 11.83 -4.06 0.28
CA VAL A 217 12.54 -3.01 -0.46
C VAL A 217 11.53 -1.98 -0.93
N LEU A 218 11.68 -0.73 -0.52
CA LEU A 218 10.82 0.36 -0.90
C LEU A 218 11.37 1.05 -2.16
N CYS A 219 10.65 1.00 -3.27
CA CYS A 219 10.95 1.66 -4.53
C CYS A 219 9.93 2.78 -4.78
N GLY A 220 10.38 3.98 -5.16
CA GLY A 220 9.45 5.09 -5.44
C GLY A 220 8.65 5.57 -4.24
N ILE A 221 9.18 5.41 -3.02
CA ILE A 221 8.62 5.96 -1.78
C ILE A 221 9.48 7.17 -1.37
N ASP A 222 9.41 8.23 -2.18
CA ASP A 222 10.31 9.39 -2.05
C ASP A 222 9.89 10.30 -0.90
N LEU A 223 8.58 10.51 -0.71
CA LEU A 223 7.93 11.33 0.33
C LEU A 223 8.42 12.80 0.41
N GLY A 224 9.25 13.23 -0.52
CA GLY A 224 9.76 14.59 -0.60
C GLY A 224 8.81 15.51 -1.37
N LYS A 225 9.12 15.78 -2.63
CA LYS A 225 8.27 16.58 -3.53
C LYS A 225 7.13 15.74 -4.09
N ALA A 226 6.00 16.38 -4.45
CA ALA A 226 4.86 15.74 -5.10
C ALA A 226 5.13 15.46 -6.60
N ARG A 227 6.30 14.91 -6.90
CA ARG A 227 6.70 14.50 -8.24
C ARG A 227 6.59 13.00 -8.37
N TYR A 228 5.80 12.56 -9.33
CA TYR A 228 5.54 11.14 -9.57
C TYR A 228 6.22 10.67 -10.86
N PHE A 229 6.52 9.37 -10.96
CA PHE A 229 7.18 8.81 -12.15
C PHE A 229 6.39 9.11 -13.43
N TYR A 230 5.08 9.05 -13.38
CA TYR A 230 4.20 9.27 -14.52
C TYR A 230 4.05 10.75 -14.95
N HIS A 231 4.76 11.68 -14.30
CA HIS A 231 4.88 13.06 -14.80
C HIS A 231 5.88 13.18 -15.97
N ASP A 232 6.45 12.07 -16.41
CA ASP A 232 7.23 11.96 -17.64
C ASP A 232 6.32 11.46 -18.77
N PRO A 233 5.76 12.36 -19.62
CA PRO A 233 4.77 11.98 -20.63
C PRO A 233 5.37 11.17 -21.79
N GLU A 234 6.67 11.33 -22.06
CA GLU A 234 7.36 10.59 -23.09
C GLU A 234 7.48 9.11 -22.69
N ARG A 235 7.79 8.88 -21.44
CA ARG A 235 7.97 7.54 -20.88
C ARG A 235 6.65 6.86 -20.50
N TYR A 236 5.66 7.65 -20.07
CA TYR A 236 4.37 7.12 -19.59
C TYR A 236 3.18 7.82 -20.28
N PRO A 237 2.96 7.58 -21.58
CA PRO A 237 1.91 8.27 -22.35
C PRO A 237 0.49 7.96 -21.86
N LEU A 238 0.30 6.85 -21.10
CA LEU A 238 -0.99 6.50 -20.52
C LEU A 238 -1.41 7.44 -19.35
N ALA A 239 -0.48 8.20 -18.81
CA ALA A 239 -0.68 9.05 -17.64
C ALA A 239 -0.46 10.54 -17.96
N CYS A 240 -0.46 10.91 -19.22
CA CYS A 240 -0.22 12.29 -19.64
C CYS A 240 -1.24 13.24 -19.00
N ASN A 241 -0.74 14.37 -18.48
CA ASN A 241 -1.49 15.50 -17.93
C ASN A 241 -2.19 15.30 -16.59
N TRP A 242 -1.81 14.30 -15.79
CA TRP A 242 -2.35 14.18 -14.45
C TRP A 242 -1.56 15.02 -13.44
N GLU A 243 -2.13 16.14 -13.06
CA GLU A 243 -1.62 16.99 -12.00
C GLU A 243 -2.62 17.01 -10.83
N PHE A 244 -2.51 16.04 -9.95
CA PHE A 244 -3.33 16.01 -8.72
C PHE A 244 -2.82 16.97 -7.66
N MET A 245 -1.57 17.45 -7.80
CA MET A 245 -0.90 18.38 -6.89
C MET A 245 0.21 19.15 -7.62
N PRO A 246 0.50 20.40 -7.21
CA PRO A 246 1.66 21.12 -7.71
C PRO A 246 2.96 20.32 -7.44
N ARG A 247 3.77 20.11 -8.50
CA ARG A 247 4.96 19.24 -8.50
C ARG A 247 6.05 19.68 -7.51
N ASP A 248 6.14 20.96 -7.22
CA ASP A 248 7.17 21.54 -6.36
C ASP A 248 6.78 21.60 -4.87
N GLN A 249 5.54 21.25 -4.55
CA GLN A 249 5.10 21.21 -3.17
C GLN A 249 5.55 19.92 -2.49
N PRO A 250 5.79 19.95 -1.16
CA PRO A 250 6.00 18.72 -0.40
C PRO A 250 4.81 17.80 -0.55
N HIS A 251 5.10 16.51 -0.70
CA HIS A 251 4.06 15.47 -0.79
C HIS A 251 3.09 15.58 0.38
N LEU A 252 1.78 15.46 0.14
CA LEU A 252 0.77 15.59 1.19
C LEU A 252 1.10 14.69 2.40
N MET A 253 1.52 13.46 2.15
CA MET A 253 1.83 12.48 3.19
C MET A 253 3.14 12.78 3.95
N ALA A 254 3.96 13.73 3.51
CA ALA A 254 5.13 14.23 4.23
C ALA A 254 4.79 15.31 5.26
N ARG A 255 3.58 15.86 5.21
CA ARG A 255 3.12 16.91 6.13
C ARG A 255 2.48 16.28 7.38
N ARG A 256 2.62 16.98 8.50
CA ARG A 256 1.85 16.66 9.69
C ARG A 256 0.43 17.16 9.49
N TYR A 257 -0.54 16.26 9.64
CA TYR A 257 -1.95 16.62 9.65
C TYR A 257 -2.44 16.89 11.07
N GLU A 258 -3.52 17.67 11.21
CA GLU A 258 -4.19 17.86 12.53
C GLU A 258 -4.61 16.53 13.20
N TRP A 259 -4.71 15.47 12.42
CA TRP A 259 -5.23 14.15 12.79
C TRP A 259 -4.16 13.04 12.81
N GLY A 260 -2.89 13.33 12.52
CA GLY A 260 -1.88 12.29 12.48
C GLY A 260 -0.44 12.73 12.24
N LEU A 261 0.46 11.76 12.24
CA LEU A 261 1.87 11.92 11.97
C LEU A 261 2.16 11.88 10.46
N PRO A 262 3.25 12.49 9.99
CA PRO A 262 3.75 12.24 8.63
C PRO A 262 3.95 10.74 8.38
N THR A 263 3.69 10.30 7.16
CA THR A 263 3.90 8.89 6.76
C THR A 263 5.33 8.42 7.04
N GLN A 264 6.30 9.28 6.81
CA GLN A 264 7.72 9.02 7.10
C GLN A 264 7.93 8.61 8.56
N GLU A 265 7.38 9.37 9.50
CA GLU A 265 7.48 9.07 10.93
C GLU A 265 6.74 7.76 11.27
N ALA A 266 5.58 7.56 10.67
CA ALA A 266 4.81 6.32 10.88
C ALA A 266 5.58 5.08 10.39
N ILE A 267 6.28 5.16 9.26
CA ILE A 267 7.10 4.06 8.74
C ILE A 267 8.28 3.78 9.68
N TYR A 268 8.92 4.80 10.23
CA TYR A 268 10.00 4.61 11.21
C TYR A 268 9.53 3.91 12.47
N LEU A 269 8.39 4.35 13.03
CA LEU A 269 7.82 3.73 14.21
C LEU A 269 7.34 2.30 13.92
N PHE A 270 6.78 2.05 12.73
CA PHE A 270 6.40 0.71 12.31
C PHE A 270 7.64 -0.20 12.21
N LYS A 271 8.74 0.31 11.64
CA LYS A 271 10.01 -0.42 11.60
C LYS A 271 10.46 -0.80 13.01
N GLN A 272 10.58 0.17 13.91
CA GLN A 272 11.07 -0.04 15.28
C GLN A 272 10.19 -0.98 16.12
N GLU A 273 8.87 -0.88 16.00
CA GLU A 273 7.93 -1.58 16.87
C GLU A 273 7.43 -2.91 16.30
N VAL A 274 7.58 -3.13 14.99
CA VAL A 274 7.03 -4.32 14.33
C VAL A 274 8.09 -5.07 13.53
N LEU A 275 8.84 -4.38 12.63
CA LEU A 275 9.74 -5.06 11.71
C LEU A 275 11.02 -5.53 12.42
N ASP A 276 11.70 -4.65 13.15
CA ASP A 276 12.95 -4.97 13.85
C ASP A 276 12.76 -6.11 14.86
N PRO A 277 11.70 -6.13 15.71
CA PRO A 277 11.45 -7.25 16.60
C PRO A 277 11.12 -8.56 15.87
N ALA A 278 10.60 -8.49 14.65
CA ALA A 278 10.31 -9.66 13.81
C ALA A 278 11.51 -10.10 12.97
N GLY A 279 12.65 -9.42 13.03
CA GLY A 279 13.84 -9.69 12.20
C GLY A 279 13.60 -9.41 10.72
N ILE A 280 12.69 -8.50 10.38
CA ILE A 280 12.35 -8.13 9.00
C ILE A 280 13.18 -6.90 8.61
N GLU A 281 13.98 -7.05 7.58
CA GLU A 281 14.79 -5.97 7.02
C GLU A 281 13.92 -5.05 6.17
N LEU A 282 13.95 -3.73 6.47
CA LEU A 282 13.34 -2.70 5.64
C LEU A 282 14.44 -1.81 5.07
N VAL A 283 14.47 -1.68 3.74
CA VAL A 283 15.45 -0.87 3.02
C VAL A 283 14.77 -0.02 1.94
N VAL A 284 15.43 1.07 1.53
CA VAL A 284 15.02 1.86 0.35
C VAL A 284 15.89 1.48 -0.85
N GLU A 285 15.31 1.47 -2.02
CA GLU A 285 16.06 1.21 -3.26
C GLU A 285 16.98 2.38 -3.59
N ASN A 286 16.54 3.62 -3.36
CA ASN A 286 17.26 4.83 -3.73
C ASN A 286 17.46 5.74 -2.51
N SER A 287 18.69 6.28 -2.36
CA SER A 287 19.05 7.24 -1.31
C SER A 287 18.40 8.63 -1.46
N SER A 288 17.74 8.92 -2.59
CA SER A 288 16.93 10.15 -2.77
C SER A 288 15.62 10.13 -1.97
N SER A 289 15.19 8.95 -1.46
CA SER A 289 14.06 8.85 -0.54
C SER A 289 14.33 9.61 0.75
N THR A 290 13.36 10.39 1.23
CA THR A 290 13.47 11.08 2.53
C THR A 290 13.50 10.12 3.72
N LEU A 291 13.26 8.84 3.49
CA LEU A 291 13.42 7.80 4.51
C LEU A 291 14.90 7.47 4.80
N PHE A 292 15.78 7.70 3.82
CA PHE A 292 17.23 7.55 4.03
C PHE A 292 17.78 8.75 4.84
N PRO A 293 18.78 8.59 5.72
CA PRO A 293 19.48 7.34 6.04
C PRO A 293 18.86 6.53 7.21
N ARG A 294 17.75 6.97 7.82
CA ARG A 294 17.12 6.22 8.94
C ARG A 294 16.63 4.82 8.51
N ILE A 295 16.20 4.68 7.26
CA ILE A 295 16.03 3.39 6.60
C ILE A 295 17.21 3.23 5.63
N PRO A 296 18.05 2.21 5.79
CA PRO A 296 19.25 2.05 4.97
C PRO A 296 18.89 1.80 3.51
N GLN A 297 19.81 2.12 2.61
CA GLN A 297 19.70 1.75 1.21
C GLN A 297 19.95 0.25 1.03
N ALA A 298 19.24 -0.36 0.09
CA ALA A 298 19.43 -1.74 -0.29
C ALA A 298 20.90 -1.98 -0.72
N PRO A 299 21.55 -3.04 -0.21
CA PRO A 299 22.94 -3.32 -0.55
C PRO A 299 23.07 -3.61 -2.05
N PRO A 300 24.18 -3.18 -2.70
CA PRO A 300 24.43 -3.49 -4.11
C PRO A 300 24.33 -4.98 -4.43
N SER A 301 24.79 -5.85 -3.53
CA SER A 301 24.73 -7.31 -3.68
C SER A 301 23.31 -7.82 -3.95
N LEU A 302 22.27 -7.17 -3.42
CA LEU A 302 20.88 -7.54 -3.73
C LEU A 302 20.58 -7.51 -5.24
N PHE A 303 21.30 -6.67 -5.99
CA PHE A 303 21.11 -6.48 -7.42
C PHE A 303 22.23 -7.14 -8.25
N GLU A 304 23.32 -7.59 -7.62
CA GLU A 304 24.51 -8.14 -8.28
C GLU A 304 24.51 -9.68 -8.35
N ASP A 305 23.99 -10.38 -7.33
CA ASP A 305 24.00 -11.86 -7.24
C ASP A 305 23.34 -12.57 -8.43
N LEU A 306 22.64 -11.83 -9.28
CA LEU A 306 21.93 -12.39 -10.44
C LEU A 306 22.63 -12.09 -11.79
N LEU A 307 23.71 -11.33 -11.79
CA LEU A 307 24.51 -11.11 -13.00
C LEU A 307 25.46 -12.30 -13.29
N PHE A 308 25.75 -13.13 -12.28
CA PHE A 308 26.70 -14.22 -12.39
C PHE A 308 26.08 -15.59 -12.75
N GLU A 309 24.77 -15.78 -12.62
CA GLU A 309 24.11 -17.05 -12.97
C GLU A 309 23.98 -17.31 -14.49
N HIS A 310 24.37 -16.37 -15.34
CA HIS A 310 24.34 -16.52 -16.81
C HIS A 310 25.74 -16.58 -17.46
N ALA A 311 26.80 -16.72 -16.67
CA ALA A 311 28.16 -16.85 -17.17
C ALA A 311 28.67 -18.30 -17.12
N THR A 312 27.82 -19.25 -16.76
CA THR A 312 28.06 -20.70 -16.83
C THR A 312 27.00 -21.35 -17.70
#